data_079cef88b714acb324ec353cd746cc31
#
_entry.id   079cef88b714acb324ec353cd746cc31
#
_cell.length_a   1.000
_cell.length_b   1.000
_cell.length_c   1.000
_cell.angle_alpha   90.00
_cell.angle_beta   90.00
_cell.angle_gamma   90.00
#
_symmetry.space_group_name_H-M   'P 1'
#
loop_
_entity.id
_entity.type
_entity.pdbx_description
1 polymer ?
#
loop_
_entity_poly.entity_id
_entity_poly.type
_entity_poly.pdbx_seq_one_letter_code
_entity_poly.pdbx_strand_id
1 'polypeptide(L)'
;MHPDRPRQPGDGWVDCACGHRHWGLHGAAGLLLVRRGEHGPSAVVLQHRAIWSHHGGTWGIPGGARQPDESAEQAALREAHEEAGIDPAAVALRGSSVLEHPDWSYTTVLADELVPVQPAVTDSESDEIRWVPIDEVETLPLLPAFAAAWPDLRARITDRT
;
A
#
# COMPACT_ATOMS: atom_id res chain seq x y z
N MET A 1 -10.05 -0.68 -8.18
CA MET A 1 -10.62 -1.28 -9.40
C MET A 1 -9.49 -1.51 -10.40
N HIS A 2 -9.40 -2.69 -10.95
CA HIS A 2 -8.29 -3.09 -11.83
C HIS A 2 -8.85 -3.51 -13.20
N PRO A 3 -8.83 -2.62 -14.18
CA PRO A 3 -9.42 -2.93 -15.49
C PRO A 3 -8.73 -4.09 -16.21
N ASP A 4 -7.46 -4.34 -15.92
CA ASP A 4 -6.68 -5.40 -16.56
C ASP A 4 -6.79 -6.75 -15.84
N ARG A 5 -7.57 -6.83 -14.77
CA ARG A 5 -7.72 -8.04 -13.97
C ARG A 5 -9.19 -8.37 -13.76
N PRO A 6 -9.56 -9.66 -13.72
CA PRO A 6 -10.94 -10.05 -13.44
C PRO A 6 -11.31 -9.67 -12.01
N ARG A 7 -12.61 -9.35 -11.82
CA ARG A 7 -13.15 -9.04 -10.50
C ARG A 7 -13.07 -10.26 -9.59
N GLN A 8 -12.56 -10.05 -8.38
CA GLN A 8 -12.44 -11.09 -7.35
C GLN A 8 -13.61 -11.00 -6.35
N PRO A 9 -13.88 -12.08 -5.57
CA PRO A 9 -15.00 -12.08 -4.62
C PRO A 9 -14.99 -10.96 -3.58
N GLY A 10 -13.80 -10.50 -3.16
CA GLY A 10 -13.67 -9.41 -2.19
C GLY A 10 -13.77 -8.01 -2.81
N ASP A 11 -13.82 -7.92 -4.13
CA ASP A 11 -13.87 -6.63 -4.83
C ASP A 11 -15.27 -6.06 -4.78
N GLY A 12 -15.39 -4.84 -4.28
CA GLY A 12 -16.67 -4.16 -4.20
C GLY A 12 -16.60 -2.96 -3.28
N TRP A 13 -17.64 -2.13 -3.35
CA TRP A 13 -17.75 -0.94 -2.52
C TRP A 13 -18.53 -1.25 -1.24
N VAL A 14 -18.04 -0.67 -0.13
CA VAL A 14 -18.72 -0.69 1.16
C VAL A 14 -19.23 0.72 1.44
N ASP A 15 -20.53 0.87 1.64
CA ASP A 15 -21.13 2.13 2.09
C ASP A 15 -20.95 2.18 3.60
N CYS A 16 -20.12 3.10 4.07
CA CYS A 16 -19.71 3.15 5.46
C CYS A 16 -20.46 4.21 6.25
N ALA A 17 -20.75 3.94 7.52
CA ALA A 17 -21.37 4.89 8.42
C ALA A 17 -20.52 6.15 8.64
N CYS A 18 -19.24 6.15 8.24
CA CYS A 18 -18.38 7.33 8.25
C CYS A 18 -18.77 8.38 7.21
N GLY A 19 -19.71 8.05 6.30
CA GLY A 19 -20.18 8.95 5.24
C GLY A 19 -19.47 8.79 3.91
N HIS A 20 -18.51 7.86 3.81
CA HIS A 20 -17.74 7.60 2.60
C HIS A 20 -17.91 6.16 2.14
N ARG A 21 -17.56 5.92 0.87
CA ARG A 21 -17.50 4.57 0.31
C ARG A 21 -16.03 4.12 0.32
N HIS A 22 -15.85 2.85 0.65
CA HIS A 22 -14.51 2.24 0.66
C HIS A 22 -14.48 1.01 -0.22
N TRP A 23 -13.35 0.79 -0.88
CA TRP A 23 -13.16 -0.36 -1.76
C TRP A 23 -12.63 -1.56 -0.99
N GLY A 24 -13.33 -2.69 -1.09
CA GLY A 24 -12.98 -3.94 -0.46
C GLY A 24 -14.07 -4.42 0.49
N LEU A 25 -14.83 -5.45 0.08
CA LEU A 25 -15.94 -5.98 0.89
C LEU A 25 -15.48 -6.51 2.25
N HIS A 26 -14.24 -7.00 2.33
CA HIS A 26 -13.64 -7.54 3.54
C HIS A 26 -12.52 -6.64 4.08
N GLY A 27 -12.54 -5.36 3.73
CA GLY A 27 -11.47 -4.43 4.04
C GLY A 27 -10.40 -4.44 2.95
N ALA A 28 -9.34 -3.67 3.17
CA ALA A 28 -8.23 -3.55 2.24
C ALA A 28 -6.90 -3.58 2.98
N ALA A 29 -5.83 -3.85 2.25
CA ALA A 29 -4.48 -3.89 2.82
C ALA A 29 -3.46 -3.45 1.78
N GLY A 30 -2.37 -2.86 2.26
CA GLY A 30 -1.27 -2.45 1.41
C GLY A 30 0.07 -2.71 2.07
N LEU A 31 1.12 -2.71 1.28
CA LEU A 31 2.49 -2.98 1.74
C LEU A 31 3.31 -1.70 1.74
N LEU A 32 3.81 -1.32 2.91
CA LEU A 32 4.82 -0.26 3.03
C LEU A 32 6.18 -0.94 3.11
N LEU A 33 6.85 -1.04 1.97
CA LEU A 33 8.17 -1.67 1.88
C LEU A 33 9.26 -0.64 2.11
N VAL A 34 10.14 -0.93 3.06
CA VAL A 34 11.18 -0.01 3.53
C VAL A 34 12.56 -0.51 3.14
N ARG A 35 13.36 0.37 2.57
CA ARG A 35 14.81 0.15 2.36
C ARG A 35 15.54 0.81 3.52
N ARG A 36 16.45 0.08 4.14
CA ARG A 36 17.22 0.60 5.27
C ARG A 36 18.65 0.89 4.85
N GLY A 37 19.15 2.04 5.29
CA GLY A 37 20.53 2.44 5.10
C GLY A 37 21.28 2.40 6.44
N GLU A 38 22.48 2.99 6.46
CA GLU A 38 23.33 2.99 7.65
C GLU A 38 22.71 3.75 8.83
N HIS A 39 21.91 4.78 8.54
CA HIS A 39 21.37 5.68 9.56
C HIS A 39 19.85 5.55 9.73
N GLY A 40 19.30 4.40 9.36
CA GLY A 40 17.87 4.14 9.48
C GLY A 40 17.19 3.98 8.13
N PRO A 41 15.85 4.16 8.05
CA PRO A 41 15.14 3.98 6.79
C PRO A 41 15.57 5.04 5.78
N SER A 42 15.85 4.60 4.54
CA SER A 42 16.30 5.51 3.48
C SER A 42 15.22 5.78 2.44
N ALA A 43 14.37 4.81 2.14
CA ALA A 43 13.35 4.95 1.10
C ALA A 43 12.21 3.98 1.32
N VAL A 44 11.07 4.29 0.70
CA VAL A 44 9.88 3.42 0.66
C VAL A 44 9.39 3.30 -0.78
N VAL A 45 8.73 2.19 -1.09
CA VAL A 45 8.12 2.01 -2.42
C VAL A 45 6.77 2.70 -2.45
N LEU A 46 6.58 3.61 -3.38
CA LEU A 46 5.30 4.28 -3.61
C LEU A 46 4.85 4.11 -5.05
N GLN A 47 3.55 4.14 -5.24
CA GLN A 47 2.84 3.97 -6.49
C GLN A 47 2.16 5.27 -6.84
N HIS A 48 2.41 5.78 -8.06
CA HIS A 48 1.69 6.92 -8.61
C HIS A 48 0.44 6.39 -9.32
N ARG A 49 -0.72 6.70 -8.78
CA ARG A 49 -1.99 6.19 -9.29
C ARG A 49 -2.34 6.85 -10.61
N ALA A 50 -2.75 6.05 -11.58
CA ALA A 50 -3.16 6.56 -12.90
C ALA A 50 -4.28 7.59 -12.75
N ILE A 51 -4.28 8.62 -13.60
CA ILE A 51 -5.20 9.75 -13.48
C ILE A 51 -6.67 9.35 -13.59
N TRP A 52 -6.98 8.28 -14.32
CA TRP A 52 -8.35 7.77 -14.50
C TRP A 52 -8.83 6.94 -13.30
N SER A 53 -7.95 6.54 -12.39
CA SER A 53 -8.31 5.69 -11.26
C SER A 53 -8.88 6.52 -10.10
N HIS A 54 -9.44 5.83 -9.10
CA HIS A 54 -9.91 6.47 -7.86
C HIS A 54 -8.73 7.17 -7.17
N HIS A 55 -8.87 8.46 -6.84
CA HIS A 55 -7.80 9.33 -6.37
C HIS A 55 -6.60 9.37 -7.34
N GLY A 56 -6.88 9.37 -8.65
CA GLY A 56 -5.85 9.41 -9.68
C GLY A 56 -4.93 10.61 -9.55
N GLY A 57 -3.68 10.41 -9.94
CA GLY A 57 -2.65 11.44 -9.84
C GLY A 57 -2.02 11.56 -8.45
N THR A 58 -2.46 10.77 -7.47
CA THR A 58 -1.87 10.77 -6.12
C THR A 58 -0.93 9.59 -5.92
N TRP A 59 -0.04 9.72 -4.94
CA TRP A 59 0.92 8.70 -4.55
C TRP A 59 0.47 7.98 -3.29
N GLY A 60 0.62 6.67 -3.26
CA GLY A 60 0.32 5.84 -2.10
C GLY A 60 1.09 4.53 -2.16
N ILE A 61 0.81 3.63 -1.22
CA ILE A 61 1.44 2.30 -1.22
C ILE A 61 0.66 1.35 -2.13
N PRO A 62 1.32 0.31 -2.70
CA PRO A 62 0.59 -0.74 -3.41
C PRO A 62 -0.33 -1.48 -2.45
N GLY A 63 -1.55 -1.74 -2.88
CA GLY A 63 -2.55 -2.41 -2.06
C GLY A 63 -3.88 -2.54 -2.77
N GLY A 64 -4.82 -3.19 -2.10
CA GLY A 64 -6.15 -3.41 -2.64
C GLY A 64 -7.04 -4.20 -1.70
N ALA A 65 -8.17 -4.68 -2.22
CA ALA A 65 -9.18 -5.39 -1.46
C ALA A 65 -8.66 -6.74 -0.94
N ARG A 66 -8.97 -7.04 0.32
CA ARG A 66 -8.74 -8.38 0.87
C ARG A 66 -9.76 -9.33 0.27
N GLN A 67 -9.33 -10.55 -0.02
CA GLN A 67 -10.24 -11.59 -0.48
C GLN A 67 -10.78 -12.39 0.71
N PRO A 68 -11.92 -13.09 0.57
CA PRO A 68 -12.40 -13.98 1.63
C PRO A 68 -11.29 -14.96 2.02
N ASP A 69 -11.16 -15.25 3.31
CA ASP A 69 -10.17 -16.18 3.86
C ASP A 69 -8.71 -15.72 3.74
N GLU A 70 -8.48 -14.48 3.32
CA GLU A 70 -7.14 -13.90 3.18
C GLU A 70 -6.84 -13.00 4.39
N SER A 71 -5.66 -13.16 5.00
CA SER A 71 -5.21 -12.22 6.04
C SER A 71 -4.79 -10.90 5.40
N ALA A 72 -4.67 -9.85 6.22
CA ALA A 72 -4.17 -8.55 5.74
C ALA A 72 -2.76 -8.68 5.16
N GLU A 73 -1.90 -9.47 5.81
CA GLU A 73 -0.53 -9.71 5.35
C GLU A 73 -0.51 -10.41 4.00
N GLN A 74 -1.34 -11.42 3.83
CA GLN A 74 -1.45 -12.13 2.56
C GLN A 74 -1.95 -11.21 1.45
N ALA A 75 -2.95 -10.38 1.75
CA ALA A 75 -3.50 -9.41 0.79
C ALA A 75 -2.45 -8.38 0.38
N ALA A 76 -1.73 -7.83 1.35
CA ALA A 76 -0.69 -6.82 1.09
C ALA A 76 0.41 -7.39 0.20
N LEU A 77 0.88 -8.60 0.50
CA LEU A 77 1.92 -9.25 -0.30
C LEU A 77 1.43 -9.58 -1.71
N ARG A 78 0.21 -10.09 -1.83
CA ARG A 78 -0.39 -10.42 -3.14
C ARG A 78 -0.53 -9.16 -4.00
N GLU A 79 -1.09 -8.09 -3.43
CA GLU A 79 -1.30 -6.85 -4.17
C GLU A 79 0.03 -6.21 -4.58
N ALA A 80 1.03 -6.22 -3.70
CA ALA A 80 2.35 -5.69 -4.03
C ALA A 80 3.02 -6.49 -5.15
N HIS A 81 2.83 -7.80 -5.18
CA HIS A 81 3.31 -8.65 -6.26
C HIS A 81 2.58 -8.33 -7.57
N GLU A 82 1.25 -8.25 -7.52
CA GLU A 82 0.43 -8.01 -8.70
C GLU A 82 0.64 -6.61 -9.31
N GLU A 83 0.77 -5.59 -8.46
CA GLU A 83 0.85 -4.19 -8.91
C GLU A 83 2.27 -3.70 -9.14
N ALA A 84 3.23 -4.20 -8.39
CA ALA A 84 4.59 -3.66 -8.38
C ALA A 84 5.68 -4.70 -8.68
N GLY A 85 5.29 -5.96 -8.88
CA GLY A 85 6.25 -7.03 -9.16
C GLY A 85 7.16 -7.36 -7.98
N ILE A 86 6.75 -7.04 -6.75
CA ILE A 86 7.53 -7.32 -5.55
C ILE A 86 7.39 -8.78 -5.17
N ASP A 87 8.51 -9.51 -5.15
CA ASP A 87 8.56 -10.91 -4.76
C ASP A 87 8.37 -11.02 -3.23
N PRO A 88 7.36 -11.74 -2.75
CA PRO A 88 7.16 -11.92 -1.30
C PRO A 88 8.38 -12.51 -0.59
N ALA A 89 9.20 -13.32 -1.28
CA ALA A 89 10.41 -13.90 -0.71
C ALA A 89 11.53 -12.88 -0.50
N ALA A 90 11.42 -11.70 -1.11
CA ALA A 90 12.44 -10.65 -1.02
C ALA A 90 12.22 -9.69 0.15
N VAL A 91 11.17 -9.89 0.94
CA VAL A 91 10.78 -8.97 2.02
C VAL A 91 10.56 -9.69 3.34
N ALA A 92 10.79 -8.97 4.45
CA ALA A 92 10.51 -9.46 5.80
C ALA A 92 9.44 -8.59 6.44
N LEU A 93 8.32 -9.22 6.85
CA LEU A 93 7.24 -8.50 7.53
C LEU A 93 7.68 -8.06 8.93
N ARG A 94 7.32 -6.83 9.33
CA ARG A 94 7.72 -6.26 10.62
C ARG A 94 6.56 -5.83 11.50
N GLY A 95 5.34 -5.89 11.02
CA GLY A 95 4.18 -5.49 11.78
C GLY A 95 3.15 -4.82 10.89
N SER A 96 2.13 -4.24 11.51
CA SER A 96 1.07 -3.60 10.77
C SER A 96 0.44 -2.47 11.56
N SER A 97 -0.28 -1.60 10.84
CA SER A 97 -1.06 -0.52 11.40
C SER A 97 -2.45 -0.57 10.78
N VAL A 98 -3.49 -0.60 11.60
CA VAL A 98 -4.87 -0.71 11.13
C VAL A 98 -5.58 0.64 11.30
N LEU A 99 -6.17 1.12 10.20
CA LEU A 99 -7.07 2.25 10.22
C LEU A 99 -8.49 1.71 10.19
N GLU A 100 -9.23 1.93 11.26
CA GLU A 100 -10.60 1.42 11.38
C GLU A 100 -11.63 2.49 11.10
N HIS A 101 -12.63 2.11 10.28
CA HIS A 101 -13.87 2.86 10.06
C HIS A 101 -15.03 1.99 10.58
N PRO A 102 -16.24 2.57 10.77
CA PRO A 102 -17.36 1.77 11.32
C PRO A 102 -17.64 0.46 10.59
N ASP A 103 -17.52 0.43 9.26
CA ASP A 103 -17.90 -0.74 8.47
C ASP A 103 -16.74 -1.27 7.59
N TRP A 104 -15.52 -0.76 7.78
CA TRP A 104 -14.40 -1.07 6.90
C TRP A 104 -13.08 -0.80 7.60
N SER A 105 -12.02 -1.47 7.18
CA SER A 105 -10.68 -1.19 7.70
C SER A 105 -9.64 -1.25 6.59
N TYR A 106 -8.55 -0.50 6.79
CA TYR A 106 -7.36 -0.57 5.95
C TYR A 106 -6.16 -0.94 6.82
N THR A 107 -5.45 -1.99 6.43
CA THR A 107 -4.25 -2.43 7.14
C THR A 107 -3.02 -2.10 6.30
N THR A 108 -2.13 -1.30 6.87
CA THR A 108 -0.80 -1.07 6.30
C THR A 108 0.15 -2.08 6.90
N VAL A 109 0.71 -2.95 6.07
CA VAL A 109 1.68 -3.97 6.50
C VAL A 109 3.08 -3.41 6.28
N LEU A 110 3.88 -3.38 7.35
CA LEU A 110 5.24 -2.87 7.32
C LEU A 110 6.20 -4.00 6.99
N ALA A 111 7.10 -3.77 6.04
CA ALA A 111 8.08 -4.77 5.64
C ALA A 111 9.42 -4.13 5.31
N ASP A 112 10.49 -4.88 5.55
CA ASP A 112 11.84 -4.47 5.17
C ASP A 112 12.30 -5.24 3.94
N GLU A 113 13.02 -4.57 3.07
CA GLU A 113 13.71 -5.19 1.93
C GLU A 113 14.81 -6.12 2.45
N LEU A 114 14.79 -7.39 2.06
CA LEU A 114 15.84 -8.37 2.43
C LEU A 114 16.92 -8.47 1.37
N VAL A 115 16.50 -8.45 0.11
CA VAL A 115 17.40 -8.45 -1.05
C VAL A 115 16.92 -7.33 -1.97
N PRO A 116 17.80 -6.81 -2.85
CA PRO A 116 17.44 -5.69 -3.72
C PRO A 116 16.13 -5.93 -4.48
N VAL A 117 15.16 -5.05 -4.28
CA VAL A 117 13.87 -5.08 -4.96
C VAL A 117 13.84 -3.99 -6.01
N GLN A 118 13.44 -4.35 -7.23
CA GLN A 118 13.26 -3.43 -8.33
C GLN A 118 11.78 -3.35 -8.67
N PRO A 119 11.02 -2.42 -8.05
CA PRO A 119 9.59 -2.33 -8.33
C PRO A 119 9.35 -1.84 -9.75
N ALA A 120 8.29 -2.32 -10.36
CA ALA A 120 7.95 -1.96 -11.73
C ALA A 120 6.43 -1.94 -11.92
N VAL A 121 5.94 -1.08 -12.81
CA VAL A 121 4.53 -1.04 -13.18
C VAL A 121 4.17 -2.34 -13.89
N THR A 122 3.13 -3.02 -13.41
CA THR A 122 2.67 -4.30 -13.94
C THR A 122 1.28 -4.23 -14.55
N ASP A 123 0.53 -3.15 -14.29
CA ASP A 123 -0.81 -2.98 -14.86
C ASP A 123 -1.08 -1.49 -15.15
N SER A 124 -2.27 -1.18 -15.68
CA SER A 124 -2.62 0.18 -16.09
C SER A 124 -3.13 1.08 -14.97
N GLU A 125 -3.25 0.59 -13.75
CA GLU A 125 -3.69 1.41 -12.62
C GLU A 125 -2.61 2.35 -12.09
N SER A 126 -1.35 2.09 -12.44
CA SER A 126 -0.21 2.89 -12.00
C SER A 126 0.51 3.50 -13.19
N ASP A 127 0.87 4.78 -13.06
CA ASP A 127 1.72 5.46 -14.03
C ASP A 127 3.20 5.23 -13.71
N GLU A 128 3.51 5.11 -12.42
CA GLU A 128 4.89 4.95 -11.95
C GLU A 128 4.88 4.22 -10.62
N ILE A 129 5.89 3.38 -10.38
CA ILE A 129 6.15 2.78 -9.07
C ILE A 129 7.65 2.85 -8.87
N ARG A 130 8.09 3.40 -7.73
CA ARG A 130 9.51 3.57 -7.47
C ARG A 130 9.85 3.68 -5.99
N TRP A 131 11.11 3.55 -5.67
CA TRP A 131 11.64 3.91 -4.37
C TRP A 131 11.64 5.42 -4.23
N VAL A 132 11.02 5.91 -3.15
CA VAL A 132 10.96 7.33 -2.83
C VAL A 132 11.77 7.57 -1.55
N PRO A 133 12.78 8.44 -1.59
CA PRO A 133 13.51 8.79 -0.37
C PRO A 133 12.56 9.26 0.73
N ILE A 134 12.84 8.88 1.98
CA ILE A 134 11.96 9.18 3.12
C ILE A 134 11.63 10.67 3.20
N ASP A 135 12.62 11.53 3.00
CA ASP A 135 12.42 12.98 3.12
C ASP A 135 11.68 13.60 1.95
N GLU A 136 11.47 12.85 0.86
CA GLU A 136 10.75 13.35 -0.31
C GLU A 136 9.28 12.90 -0.32
N VAL A 137 8.88 11.97 0.54
CA VAL A 137 7.50 11.46 0.57
C VAL A 137 6.49 12.58 0.72
N GLU A 138 6.71 13.49 1.66
CA GLU A 138 5.78 14.58 1.95
C GLU A 138 5.74 15.65 0.86
N THR A 139 6.69 15.65 -0.07
CA THR A 139 6.70 16.61 -1.19
C THR A 139 5.78 16.18 -2.33
N LEU A 140 5.34 14.92 -2.31
CA LEU A 140 4.48 14.36 -3.36
C LEU A 140 3.00 14.62 -3.04
N PRO A 141 2.14 14.69 -4.07
CA PRO A 141 0.69 14.75 -3.84
C PRO A 141 0.21 13.36 -3.40
N LEU A 142 0.13 13.18 -2.09
CA LEU A 142 -0.19 11.88 -1.49
C LEU A 142 -1.70 11.61 -1.50
N LEU A 143 -2.05 10.33 -1.64
CA LEU A 143 -3.40 9.85 -1.38
C LEU A 143 -3.83 10.34 0.02
N PRO A 144 -5.02 10.98 0.18
CA PRO A 144 -5.38 11.61 1.45
C PRO A 144 -5.24 10.72 2.69
N ALA A 145 -5.68 9.47 2.62
CA ALA A 145 -5.57 8.55 3.75
C ALA A 145 -4.11 8.23 4.08
N PHE A 146 -3.27 8.10 3.06
CA PHE A 146 -1.83 7.86 3.25
C PHE A 146 -1.15 9.10 3.83
N ALA A 147 -1.51 10.29 3.33
CA ALA A 147 -0.98 11.55 3.87
C ALA A 147 -1.26 11.68 5.35
N ALA A 148 -2.48 11.35 5.77
CA ALA A 148 -2.88 11.40 7.18
C ALA A 148 -2.14 10.37 8.03
N ALA A 149 -1.84 9.20 7.48
CA ALA A 149 -1.16 8.12 8.21
C ALA A 149 0.36 8.25 8.23
N TRP A 150 0.94 8.97 7.27
CA TRP A 150 2.38 8.99 7.06
C TRP A 150 3.21 9.40 8.29
N PRO A 151 2.84 10.45 9.07
CA PRO A 151 3.64 10.81 10.24
C PRO A 151 3.80 9.66 11.25
N ASP A 152 2.72 8.93 11.53
CA ASP A 152 2.76 7.77 12.43
C ASP A 152 3.55 6.61 11.80
N LEU A 153 3.32 6.34 10.52
CA LEU A 153 4.05 5.28 9.82
C LEU A 153 5.54 5.59 9.77
N ARG A 154 5.91 6.85 9.49
CA ARG A 154 7.31 7.27 9.48
C ARG A 154 7.96 7.05 10.85
N ALA A 155 7.26 7.41 11.92
CA ALA A 155 7.75 7.19 13.28
C ALA A 155 7.97 5.70 13.55
N ARG A 156 7.02 4.86 13.17
CA ARG A 156 7.12 3.40 13.37
C ARG A 156 8.31 2.77 12.65
N ILE A 157 8.57 3.17 11.41
CA ILE A 157 9.70 2.60 10.66
C ILE A 157 11.03 3.17 11.13
N THR A 158 11.05 4.40 11.66
CA THR A 158 12.26 5.03 12.19
C THR A 158 12.65 4.45 13.54
N ASP A 159 11.69 4.17 14.40
CA ASP A 159 11.93 3.66 15.77
C ASP A 159 12.32 2.18 15.80
N ARG A 160 12.34 1.50 14.67
CA ARG A 160 12.70 0.09 14.60
C ARG A 160 14.20 -0.09 14.60
N THR A 161 14.68 -0.87 15.51
CA THR A 161 16.09 -1.21 15.63
C THR A 161 16.33 -2.67 15.23
#